data_3c9a874a163ca2d22b948c3e8bc94618
#
_entry.id   3c9a874a163ca2d22b948c3e8bc94618
#
_cell.length_a   1.000
_cell.length_b   1.000
_cell.length_c   1.000
_cell.angle_alpha   90.00
_cell.angle_beta   90.00
_cell.angle_gamma   90.00
#
_symmetry.space_group_name_H-M   'P 1'
#
loop_
_entity.id
_entity.type
_entity.pdbx_description
1 polymer ?
#
loop_
_entity_poly.entity_id
_entity_poly.type
_entity_poly.pdbx_seq_one_letter_code
_entity_poly.pdbx_strand_id
1 'polypeptide(L)'
;IIYIWGDTMHDFKKISNEIRGLTLECIASLGSGHIGGSYSIVDVLTVLYYKEMNIDPLNPKMEGRDKLVVSKGHAGPAVYATLAHKGYFDKEELLTLNKINTNLPSHCDMNKTIGIDMTTGSLGQGLSCGVGMALAARIKQDGSYVYVIIGDGELQEGQNWEAAGFAAKQGLDNLIVFLDYNQMQIDDFTYNLIYDGKYVDKWQSFGFDAVEVDGHDHQAIIDAIEKAKSIKGKPHM
;
A
#
# COMPACT_ATOMS: atom_id res chain seq x y z
N ILE A 1 -15.26 -25.72 -0.40
CA ILE A 1 -15.26 -25.52 1.07
C ILE A 1 -14.89 -24.07 1.28
N ILE A 2 -15.89 -23.24 1.60
CA ILE A 2 -15.68 -21.83 1.92
C ILE A 2 -15.12 -21.81 3.34
N TYR A 3 -13.85 -21.50 3.51
CA TYR A 3 -13.30 -21.16 4.82
C TYR A 3 -13.82 -19.77 5.19
N ILE A 4 -14.87 -19.71 5.99
CA ILE A 4 -15.25 -18.50 6.73
C ILE A 4 -14.24 -18.40 7.87
N TRP A 5 -13.20 -17.61 7.67
CA TRP A 5 -12.33 -17.17 8.76
C TRP A 5 -13.15 -16.23 9.64
N GLY A 6 -13.42 -16.64 10.86
CA GLY A 6 -13.87 -15.71 11.89
C GLY A 6 -12.68 -14.86 12.29
N ASP A 7 -12.50 -13.73 11.61
CA ASP A 7 -11.40 -12.81 11.90
C ASP A 7 -11.63 -12.12 13.24
N THR A 8 -10.99 -12.66 14.27
CA THR A 8 -10.89 -11.95 15.54
C THR A 8 -9.74 -10.95 15.48
N MET A 9 -9.86 -9.78 16.10
CA MET A 9 -8.80 -8.75 16.18
C MET A 9 -7.44 -9.33 16.65
N HIS A 10 -7.46 -10.44 17.39
CA HIS A 10 -6.27 -11.16 17.81
C HIS A 10 -5.44 -11.71 16.64
N ASP A 11 -6.11 -12.14 15.58
CA ASP A 11 -5.43 -12.74 14.42
C ASP A 11 -4.66 -11.69 13.62
N PHE A 12 -5.21 -10.47 13.43
CA PHE A 12 -4.50 -9.37 12.74
C PHE A 12 -3.21 -8.99 13.46
N LYS A 13 -3.24 -8.85 14.79
CA LYS A 13 -2.04 -8.52 15.56
C LYS A 13 -0.96 -9.60 15.46
N LYS A 14 -1.36 -10.87 15.47
CA LYS A 14 -0.44 -11.99 15.27
C LYS A 14 0.15 -11.94 13.86
N ILE A 15 -0.68 -11.80 12.84
CA ILE A 15 -0.26 -11.72 11.43
C ILE A 15 0.70 -10.56 11.20
N SER A 16 0.38 -9.36 11.69
CA SER A 16 1.26 -8.19 11.59
C SER A 16 2.64 -8.42 12.22
N ASN A 17 2.67 -9.08 13.39
CA ASN A 17 3.93 -9.38 14.05
C ASN A 17 4.75 -10.43 13.28
N GLU A 18 4.11 -11.44 12.70
CA GLU A 18 4.77 -12.42 11.83
C GLU A 18 5.33 -11.76 10.57
N ILE A 19 4.57 -10.86 9.94
CA ILE A 19 5.04 -10.08 8.78
C ILE A 19 6.21 -9.17 9.17
N ARG A 20 6.19 -8.51 10.34
CA ARG A 20 7.34 -7.73 10.85
C ARG A 20 8.59 -8.59 11.04
N GLY A 21 8.44 -9.79 11.58
CA GLY A 21 9.54 -10.75 11.71
C GLY A 21 10.15 -11.08 10.36
N LEU A 22 9.33 -11.49 9.40
CA LEU A 22 9.77 -11.81 8.02
C LEU A 22 10.38 -10.58 7.32
N THR A 23 9.85 -9.39 7.52
CA THR A 23 10.42 -8.14 6.99
C THR A 23 11.81 -7.89 7.53
N LEU A 24 12.01 -8.10 8.84
CA LEU A 24 13.32 -7.95 9.47
C LEU A 24 14.33 -8.98 8.94
N GLU A 25 13.94 -10.24 8.83
CA GLU A 25 14.77 -11.31 8.25
C GLU A 25 15.16 -10.97 6.81
N CYS A 26 14.20 -10.51 6.01
CA CYS A 26 14.42 -10.09 4.63
C CYS A 26 15.48 -8.98 4.54
N ILE A 27 15.33 -7.90 5.32
CA ILE A 27 16.27 -6.76 5.32
C ILE A 27 17.63 -7.19 5.90
N ALA A 28 17.64 -7.98 6.98
CA ALA A 28 18.86 -8.45 7.63
C ALA A 28 19.71 -9.34 6.69
N SER A 29 19.06 -10.08 5.77
CA SER A 29 19.76 -10.92 4.79
C SER A 29 20.67 -10.11 3.84
N LEU A 30 20.35 -8.83 3.63
CA LEU A 30 21.14 -7.88 2.84
C LEU A 30 22.11 -7.07 3.71
N GLY A 31 21.80 -6.92 5.01
CA GLY A 31 22.57 -6.10 5.96
C GLY A 31 22.29 -4.60 5.90
N SER A 32 21.36 -4.16 5.05
CA SER A 32 20.91 -2.77 4.94
C SER A 32 19.52 -2.68 4.34
N GLY A 33 18.79 -1.61 4.63
CA GLY A 33 17.45 -1.37 4.03
C GLY A 33 16.60 -0.41 4.85
N HIS A 34 15.40 -0.17 4.34
CA HIS A 34 14.46 0.83 4.87
C HIS A 34 13.50 0.21 5.90
N ILE A 35 13.98 -0.12 7.10
CA ILE A 35 13.18 -0.77 8.16
C ILE A 35 12.00 0.12 8.55
N GLY A 36 12.23 1.40 8.86
CA GLY A 36 11.18 2.32 9.31
C GLY A 36 10.03 2.43 8.32
N GLY A 37 10.35 2.75 7.06
CA GLY A 37 9.37 2.88 6.00
C GLY A 37 8.67 1.57 5.61
N SER A 38 9.27 0.41 5.94
CA SER A 38 8.64 -0.89 5.78
C SER A 38 7.69 -1.19 6.94
N TYR A 39 8.13 -0.98 8.18
CA TYR A 39 7.37 -1.32 9.38
C TYR A 39 6.12 -0.46 9.56
N SER A 40 6.18 0.82 9.16
CA SER A 40 5.06 1.75 9.31
C SER A 40 3.78 1.31 8.57
N ILE A 41 3.91 0.53 7.49
CA ILE A 41 2.77 0.10 6.68
C ILE A 41 2.32 -1.35 6.91
N VAL A 42 2.95 -2.09 7.82
CA VAL A 42 2.64 -3.53 8.01
C VAL A 42 1.19 -3.75 8.42
N ASP A 43 0.63 -2.91 9.29
CA ASP A 43 -0.76 -3.07 9.76
C ASP A 43 -1.76 -2.77 8.63
N VAL A 44 -1.49 -1.75 7.81
CA VAL A 44 -2.27 -1.46 6.59
C VAL A 44 -2.19 -2.63 5.62
N LEU A 45 -0.99 -3.17 5.35
CA LEU A 45 -0.82 -4.35 4.48
C LEU A 45 -1.55 -5.56 5.03
N THR A 46 -1.51 -5.77 6.35
CA THR A 46 -2.23 -6.88 6.99
C THR A 46 -3.73 -6.75 6.76
N VAL A 47 -4.32 -5.58 7.01
CA VAL A 47 -5.76 -5.35 6.77
C VAL A 47 -6.11 -5.55 5.30
N LEU A 48 -5.33 -4.99 4.38
CA LEU A 48 -5.58 -5.11 2.95
C LEU A 48 -5.55 -6.57 2.49
N TYR A 49 -4.50 -7.31 2.78
CA TYR A 49 -4.31 -8.67 2.27
C TYR A 49 -5.15 -9.73 2.99
N TYR A 50 -5.59 -9.48 4.23
CA TYR A 50 -6.29 -10.50 5.03
C TYR A 50 -7.78 -10.24 5.21
N LYS A 51 -8.26 -9.02 4.85
CA LYS A 51 -9.68 -8.68 4.96
C LYS A 51 -10.23 -7.96 3.73
N GLU A 52 -9.57 -6.90 3.26
CA GLU A 52 -10.21 -5.92 2.41
C GLU A 52 -10.11 -6.21 0.90
N MET A 53 -8.96 -6.73 0.45
CA MET A 53 -8.72 -6.95 -0.97
C MET A 53 -9.33 -8.26 -1.48
N ASN A 54 -10.01 -8.17 -2.60
CA ASN A 54 -10.43 -9.34 -3.37
C ASN A 54 -9.24 -9.86 -4.18
N ILE A 55 -8.50 -10.81 -3.62
CA ILE A 55 -7.28 -11.39 -4.20
C ILE A 55 -7.23 -12.90 -3.94
N ASP A 56 -6.52 -13.61 -4.82
CA ASP A 56 -6.23 -15.04 -4.65
C ASP A 56 -4.73 -15.30 -4.91
N PRO A 57 -3.95 -15.69 -3.89
CA PRO A 57 -2.53 -16.00 -4.06
C PRO A 57 -2.26 -17.17 -5.02
N LEU A 58 -3.22 -18.09 -5.19
CA LEU A 58 -3.12 -19.19 -6.15
C LEU A 58 -3.47 -18.77 -7.57
N ASN A 59 -4.15 -17.63 -7.75
CA ASN A 59 -4.47 -17.02 -9.02
C ASN A 59 -4.13 -15.52 -9.03
N PRO A 60 -2.83 -15.15 -8.97
CA PRO A 60 -2.40 -13.76 -8.83
C PRO A 60 -2.82 -12.83 -9.98
N LYS A 61 -3.28 -13.40 -11.09
CA LYS A 61 -3.79 -12.67 -12.26
C LYS A 61 -5.31 -12.77 -12.42
N MET A 62 -6.02 -13.14 -11.34
CA MET A 62 -7.47 -13.22 -11.33
C MET A 62 -8.09 -11.94 -11.93
N GLU A 63 -9.03 -12.12 -12.83
CA GLU A 63 -9.76 -11.00 -13.43
C GLU A 63 -10.67 -10.33 -12.37
N GLY A 64 -10.77 -9.00 -12.41
CA GLY A 64 -11.58 -8.25 -11.44
C GLY A 64 -11.02 -8.21 -10.02
N ARG A 65 -9.78 -8.66 -9.82
CA ARG A 65 -9.13 -8.54 -8.51
C ARG A 65 -8.75 -7.09 -8.19
N ASP A 66 -8.71 -6.80 -6.90
CA ASP A 66 -8.17 -5.53 -6.41
C ASP A 66 -6.65 -5.42 -6.66
N LYS A 67 -6.15 -4.19 -6.67
CA LYS A 67 -4.74 -3.88 -6.94
C LYS A 67 -4.15 -3.01 -5.86
N LEU A 68 -2.87 -3.23 -5.57
CA LEU A 68 -2.09 -2.43 -4.64
C LEU A 68 -0.87 -1.82 -5.32
N VAL A 69 -0.74 -0.51 -5.22
CA VAL A 69 0.46 0.23 -5.64
C VAL A 69 1.14 0.79 -4.39
N VAL A 70 2.28 0.26 -4.03
CA VAL A 70 3.12 0.86 -2.97
C VAL A 70 4.07 1.84 -3.63
N SER A 71 3.65 3.11 -3.72
CA SER A 71 4.37 4.17 -4.45
C SER A 71 5.75 4.43 -3.85
N LYS A 72 5.88 4.39 -2.52
CA LYS A 72 7.17 4.36 -1.82
C LYS A 72 7.83 2.98 -1.95
N GLY A 73 8.34 2.69 -3.13
CA GLY A 73 8.86 1.37 -3.51
C GLY A 73 9.97 0.82 -2.60
N HIS A 74 10.64 1.69 -1.83
CA HIS A 74 11.63 1.29 -0.82
C HIS A 74 11.03 0.51 0.36
N ALA A 75 9.71 0.53 0.54
CA ALA A 75 9.00 -0.36 1.48
C ALA A 75 8.78 -1.78 0.93
N GLY A 76 9.38 -2.12 -0.21
CA GLY A 76 9.32 -3.44 -0.84
C GLY A 76 9.48 -4.62 0.11
N PRO A 77 10.44 -4.61 1.06
CA PRO A 77 10.59 -5.72 2.01
C PRO A 77 9.33 -6.07 2.80
N ALA A 78 8.53 -5.08 3.23
CA ALA A 78 7.25 -5.35 3.90
C ALA A 78 6.21 -5.94 2.95
N VAL A 79 6.19 -5.49 1.70
CA VAL A 79 5.30 -6.03 0.66
C VAL A 79 5.67 -7.48 0.36
N TYR A 80 6.96 -7.78 0.17
CA TYR A 80 7.44 -9.15 -0.07
C TYR A 80 7.13 -10.08 1.09
N ALA A 81 7.39 -9.63 2.33
CA ALA A 81 7.04 -10.38 3.53
C ALA A 81 5.54 -10.69 3.60
N THR A 82 4.69 -9.71 3.26
CA THR A 82 3.23 -9.89 3.22
C THR A 82 2.81 -10.88 2.14
N LEU A 83 3.38 -10.78 0.93
CA LEU A 83 3.10 -11.70 -0.17
C LEU A 83 3.53 -13.13 0.15
N ALA A 84 4.75 -13.32 0.69
CA ALA A 84 5.24 -14.62 1.12
C ALA A 84 4.38 -15.20 2.25
N HIS A 85 4.00 -14.38 3.25
CA HIS A 85 3.13 -14.80 4.34
C HIS A 85 1.72 -15.18 3.86
N LYS A 86 1.23 -14.51 2.84
CA LYS A 86 -0.07 -14.81 2.20
C LYS A 86 -0.02 -16.03 1.28
N GLY A 87 1.17 -16.51 0.89
CA GLY A 87 1.37 -17.70 0.09
C GLY A 87 1.51 -17.48 -1.42
N TYR A 88 1.95 -16.28 -1.84
CA TYR A 88 2.28 -16.02 -3.25
C TYR A 88 3.57 -16.70 -3.70
N PHE A 89 4.54 -16.87 -2.77
CA PHE A 89 5.80 -17.57 -2.98
C PHE A 89 6.39 -18.02 -1.65
N ASP A 90 7.41 -18.85 -1.68
CA ASP A 90 8.03 -19.44 -0.49
C ASP A 90 8.76 -18.39 0.36
N LYS A 91 8.63 -18.48 1.70
CA LYS A 91 9.24 -17.53 2.64
C LYS A 91 10.75 -17.49 2.55
N GLU A 92 11.38 -18.58 2.15
CA GLU A 92 12.83 -18.71 1.93
C GLU A 92 13.34 -17.74 0.86
N GLU A 93 12.51 -17.36 -0.13
CA GLU A 93 12.88 -16.36 -1.13
C GLU A 93 13.21 -15.00 -0.51
N LEU A 94 12.63 -14.65 0.65
CA LEU A 94 12.90 -13.39 1.34
C LEU A 94 14.41 -13.19 1.63
N LEU A 95 15.13 -14.28 1.83
CA LEU A 95 16.59 -14.26 2.07
C LEU A 95 17.40 -13.95 0.80
N THR A 96 16.75 -13.76 -0.32
CA THR A 96 17.40 -13.42 -1.61
C THR A 96 17.29 -11.94 -1.97
N LEU A 97 16.77 -11.10 -1.06
CA LEU A 97 16.59 -9.67 -1.31
C LEU A 97 17.83 -9.05 -1.96
N ASN A 98 17.63 -8.42 -3.11
CA ASN A 98 18.65 -7.69 -3.87
C ASN A 98 19.91 -8.52 -4.28
N LYS A 99 19.84 -9.85 -4.24
CA LYS A 99 20.90 -10.71 -4.76
C LYS A 99 20.81 -10.82 -6.29
N ILE A 100 21.91 -11.24 -6.92
CA ILE A 100 21.93 -11.49 -8.37
C ILE A 100 20.88 -12.57 -8.71
N ASN A 101 20.08 -12.32 -9.75
CA ASN A 101 19.00 -13.18 -10.22
C ASN A 101 17.80 -13.37 -9.24
N THR A 102 17.69 -12.53 -8.20
CA THR A 102 16.52 -12.56 -7.33
C THR A 102 15.25 -12.09 -8.04
N ASN A 103 14.11 -12.59 -7.58
CA ASN A 103 12.79 -12.03 -7.89
C ASN A 103 12.40 -10.88 -6.93
N LEU A 104 13.23 -10.57 -5.93
CA LEU A 104 12.96 -9.57 -4.89
C LEU A 104 13.99 -8.44 -4.94
N PRO A 105 13.86 -7.49 -5.89
CA PRO A 105 14.75 -6.32 -5.95
C PRO A 105 14.48 -5.36 -4.78
N SER A 106 15.38 -4.39 -4.55
CA SER A 106 15.26 -3.40 -3.47
C SER A 106 13.94 -2.61 -3.51
N HIS A 107 13.38 -2.37 -4.68
CA HIS A 107 12.12 -1.67 -4.92
C HIS A 107 11.17 -2.59 -5.67
N CYS A 108 9.88 -2.44 -5.44
CA CYS A 108 8.86 -3.29 -6.06
C CYS A 108 8.96 -3.29 -7.60
N ASP A 109 9.01 -4.49 -8.20
CA ASP A 109 9.06 -4.68 -9.65
C ASP A 109 8.01 -5.71 -10.10
N MET A 110 7.00 -5.25 -10.84
CA MET A 110 5.89 -6.07 -11.34
C MET A 110 6.30 -7.14 -12.35
N ASN A 111 7.47 -6.99 -12.98
CA ASN A 111 7.98 -7.94 -13.96
C ASN A 111 8.79 -9.07 -13.31
N LYS A 112 9.18 -8.91 -12.04
CA LYS A 112 9.99 -9.86 -11.31
C LYS A 112 9.22 -10.56 -10.19
N THR A 113 8.52 -9.79 -9.36
CA THR A 113 7.88 -10.33 -8.17
C THR A 113 6.42 -10.61 -8.40
N ILE A 114 6.02 -11.86 -8.23
CA ILE A 114 4.61 -12.27 -8.30
C ILE A 114 3.80 -11.55 -7.21
N GLY A 115 2.62 -11.03 -7.59
CA GLY A 115 1.75 -10.29 -6.67
C GLY A 115 2.03 -8.79 -6.60
N ILE A 116 3.09 -8.29 -7.24
CA ILE A 116 3.34 -6.84 -7.39
C ILE A 116 2.57 -6.33 -8.62
N ASP A 117 1.77 -5.29 -8.42
CA ASP A 117 0.90 -4.71 -9.46
C ASP A 117 1.55 -3.60 -10.26
N MET A 118 2.56 -2.93 -9.70
CA MET A 118 3.26 -1.82 -10.34
C MET A 118 4.72 -1.75 -9.90
N THR A 119 5.62 -1.55 -10.87
CA THR A 119 7.01 -1.20 -10.58
C THR A 119 7.07 0.22 -10.04
N THR A 120 7.67 0.39 -8.85
CA THR A 120 7.76 1.66 -8.15
C THR A 120 9.17 1.92 -7.62
N GLY A 121 9.40 3.12 -7.10
CA GLY A 121 10.71 3.53 -6.57
C GLY A 121 11.07 4.97 -6.96
N SER A 122 10.67 5.43 -8.14
CA SER A 122 10.66 6.85 -8.46
C SER A 122 9.46 7.50 -7.75
N LEU A 123 9.75 8.22 -6.67
CA LEU A 123 8.71 8.78 -5.80
C LEU A 123 7.79 9.74 -6.59
N GLY A 124 6.51 9.76 -6.21
CA GLY A 124 5.47 10.56 -6.86
C GLY A 124 4.82 9.91 -8.08
N GLN A 125 5.41 8.85 -8.66
CA GLN A 125 4.88 8.21 -9.87
C GLN A 125 3.73 7.23 -9.59
N GLY A 126 3.78 6.54 -8.45
CA GLY A 126 2.86 5.44 -8.15
C GLY A 126 1.41 5.89 -8.04
N LEU A 127 1.14 7.07 -7.49
CA LEU A 127 -0.24 7.58 -7.40
C LEU A 127 -0.85 7.78 -8.79
N SER A 128 -0.11 8.36 -9.73
CA SER A 128 -0.58 8.52 -11.12
C SER A 128 -0.91 7.18 -11.78
N CYS A 129 -0.07 6.16 -11.55
CA CYS A 129 -0.32 4.81 -12.03
C CYS A 129 -1.58 4.21 -11.39
N GLY A 130 -1.76 4.37 -10.08
CA GLY A 130 -2.96 3.93 -9.36
C GLY A 130 -4.23 4.60 -9.86
N VAL A 131 -4.18 5.91 -10.13
CA VAL A 131 -5.29 6.67 -10.76
C VAL A 131 -5.64 6.10 -12.13
N GLY A 132 -4.62 5.79 -12.96
CA GLY A 132 -4.82 5.15 -14.25
C GLY A 132 -5.48 3.77 -14.15
N MET A 133 -5.05 2.95 -13.16
CA MET A 133 -5.64 1.64 -12.88
C MET A 133 -7.09 1.75 -12.42
N ALA A 134 -7.41 2.69 -11.52
CA ALA A 134 -8.76 2.91 -11.03
C ALA A 134 -9.71 3.37 -12.16
N LEU A 135 -9.23 4.25 -13.02
CA LEU A 135 -9.99 4.67 -14.20
C LEU A 135 -10.23 3.51 -15.16
N ALA A 136 -9.21 2.68 -15.40
CA ALA A 136 -9.32 1.49 -16.26
C ALA A 136 -10.32 0.48 -15.70
N ALA A 137 -10.30 0.21 -14.38
CA ALA A 137 -11.26 -0.65 -13.70
C ALA A 137 -12.71 -0.14 -13.87
N ARG A 138 -12.92 1.16 -13.70
CA ARG A 138 -14.23 1.78 -13.91
C ARG A 138 -14.70 1.69 -15.37
N ILE A 139 -13.81 1.90 -16.35
CA ILE A 139 -14.15 1.76 -17.78
C ILE A 139 -14.54 0.32 -18.10
N LYS A 140 -13.81 -0.65 -17.54
CA LYS A 140 -14.11 -2.08 -17.70
C LYS A 140 -15.34 -2.54 -16.91
N GLN A 141 -15.78 -1.77 -15.93
CA GLN A 141 -16.85 -2.13 -15.00
C GLN A 141 -16.57 -3.46 -14.26
N ASP A 142 -15.30 -3.72 -13.94
CA ASP A 142 -14.87 -4.96 -13.29
C ASP A 142 -15.07 -4.97 -11.76
N GLY A 143 -15.46 -3.84 -11.17
CA GLY A 143 -15.79 -3.70 -9.76
C GLY A 143 -14.57 -3.64 -8.82
N SER A 144 -13.34 -3.69 -9.35
CA SER A 144 -12.13 -3.71 -8.53
C SER A 144 -11.81 -2.34 -7.92
N TYR A 145 -11.26 -2.39 -6.70
CA TYR A 145 -10.66 -1.26 -6.03
C TYR A 145 -9.16 -1.20 -6.32
N VAL A 146 -8.64 0.02 -6.30
CA VAL A 146 -7.20 0.27 -6.37
C VAL A 146 -6.77 0.98 -5.10
N TYR A 147 -5.84 0.37 -4.40
CA TYR A 147 -5.22 0.89 -3.18
C TYR A 147 -3.85 1.44 -3.52
N VAL A 148 -3.51 2.61 -3.00
CA VAL A 148 -2.19 3.23 -3.20
C VAL A 148 -1.62 3.62 -1.86
N ILE A 149 -0.37 3.27 -1.57
CA ILE A 149 0.34 3.72 -0.37
C ILE A 149 1.44 4.69 -0.81
N ILE A 150 1.37 5.92 -0.31
CA ILE A 150 2.37 6.98 -0.52
C ILE A 150 3.02 7.37 0.81
N GLY A 151 4.26 7.85 0.77
CA GLY A 151 4.96 8.39 1.94
C GLY A 151 4.75 9.89 2.10
N ASP A 152 4.91 10.40 3.33
CA ASP A 152 4.81 11.84 3.64
C ASP A 152 5.90 12.66 2.94
N GLY A 153 7.14 12.16 2.91
CA GLY A 153 8.21 12.77 2.12
C GLY A 153 7.94 12.70 0.61
N GLU A 154 7.41 11.59 0.14
CA GLU A 154 7.00 11.42 -1.26
C GLU A 154 5.91 12.41 -1.68
N LEU A 155 5.07 12.85 -0.74
CA LEU A 155 4.00 13.81 -1.02
C LEU A 155 4.52 15.19 -1.45
N GLN A 156 5.81 15.46 -1.28
CA GLN A 156 6.46 16.69 -1.77
C GLN A 156 6.64 16.69 -3.28
N GLU A 157 6.57 15.55 -3.95
CA GLU A 157 6.57 15.47 -5.40
C GLU A 157 5.27 16.07 -5.97
N GLY A 158 5.42 17.09 -6.85
CA GLY A 158 4.27 17.83 -7.42
C GLY A 158 3.29 16.95 -8.18
N GLN A 159 3.77 15.87 -8.78
CA GLN A 159 2.96 14.93 -9.54
C GLN A 159 1.86 14.25 -8.70
N ASN A 160 2.06 14.09 -7.39
CA ASN A 160 1.01 13.56 -6.50
C ASN A 160 -0.22 14.49 -6.50
N TRP A 161 -0.02 15.79 -6.48
CA TRP A 161 -1.09 16.79 -6.49
C TRP A 161 -1.77 16.91 -7.84
N GLU A 162 -1.03 16.75 -8.93
CA GLU A 162 -1.60 16.65 -10.28
C GLU A 162 -2.50 15.42 -10.41
N ALA A 163 -2.03 14.25 -9.94
CA ALA A 163 -2.80 13.01 -9.91
C ALA A 163 -4.05 13.13 -9.03
N ALA A 164 -3.94 13.76 -7.85
CA ALA A 164 -5.05 14.00 -6.95
C ALA A 164 -6.14 14.85 -7.62
N GLY A 165 -5.79 15.97 -8.23
CA GLY A 165 -6.74 16.83 -8.96
C GLY A 165 -7.46 16.08 -10.08
N PHE A 166 -6.75 15.24 -10.83
CA PHE A 166 -7.34 14.43 -11.88
C PHE A 166 -8.28 13.35 -11.32
N ALA A 167 -7.87 12.62 -10.27
CA ALA A 167 -8.68 11.58 -9.62
C ALA A 167 -10.01 12.14 -9.10
N ALA A 168 -9.95 13.30 -8.43
CA ALA A 168 -11.14 14.00 -7.92
C ALA A 168 -12.05 14.46 -9.06
N LYS A 169 -11.50 15.07 -10.13
CA LYS A 169 -12.27 15.46 -11.31
C LYS A 169 -13.00 14.28 -11.96
N GLN A 170 -12.36 13.11 -11.95
CA GLN A 170 -12.97 11.88 -12.47
C GLN A 170 -13.94 11.23 -11.48
N GLY A 171 -13.98 11.63 -10.20
CA GLY A 171 -14.82 11.02 -9.18
C GLY A 171 -14.50 9.53 -8.97
N LEU A 172 -13.20 9.17 -8.86
CA LEU A 172 -12.74 7.77 -8.77
C LEU A 172 -13.01 7.19 -7.38
N ASP A 173 -14.23 6.81 -7.09
CA ASP A 173 -14.65 6.24 -5.79
C ASP A 173 -14.17 4.79 -5.55
N ASN A 174 -13.49 4.22 -6.52
CA ASN A 174 -12.77 2.95 -6.41
C ASN A 174 -11.25 3.13 -6.18
N LEU A 175 -10.79 4.36 -5.88
CA LEU A 175 -9.42 4.69 -5.52
C LEU A 175 -9.36 5.04 -4.03
N ILE A 176 -8.58 4.26 -3.26
CA ILE A 176 -8.31 4.49 -1.84
C ILE A 176 -6.80 4.67 -1.67
N VAL A 177 -6.40 5.84 -1.20
CA VAL A 177 -5.00 6.22 -1.01
C VAL A 177 -4.69 6.25 0.48
N PHE A 178 -3.56 5.70 0.89
CA PHE A 178 -3.02 5.79 2.25
C PHE A 178 -1.79 6.69 2.24
N LEU A 179 -1.81 7.76 3.02
CA LEU A 179 -0.62 8.52 3.34
C LEU A 179 0.04 7.92 4.57
N ASP A 180 1.20 7.30 4.39
CA ASP A 180 2.03 6.88 5.51
C ASP A 180 2.73 8.10 6.11
N TYR A 181 2.07 8.70 7.09
CA TYR A 181 2.57 9.85 7.82
C TYR A 181 3.40 9.37 9.02
N ASN A 182 4.56 8.78 8.73
CA ASN A 182 5.51 8.32 9.75
C ASN A 182 6.42 9.42 10.28
N GLN A 183 6.28 10.64 9.78
CA GLN A 183 6.95 11.88 10.18
C GLN A 183 8.48 11.88 9.95
N MET A 184 9.01 10.94 9.17
CA MET A 184 10.44 10.86 8.90
C MET A 184 10.75 10.78 7.40
N GLN A 185 11.81 11.49 7.01
CA GLN A 185 12.38 11.45 5.66
C GLN A 185 13.87 11.21 5.78
N ILE A 186 14.35 10.02 5.37
CA ILE A 186 15.76 9.64 5.38
C ILE A 186 16.46 10.01 6.70
N ASP A 187 16.93 11.24 6.84
CA ASP A 187 17.84 11.70 7.88
C ASP A 187 17.20 12.63 8.93
N ASP A 188 15.95 13.10 8.73
CA ASP A 188 15.32 14.04 9.65
C ASP A 188 13.79 13.90 9.67
N PHE A 189 13.17 14.54 10.65
CA PHE A 189 11.73 14.66 10.72
C PHE A 189 11.18 15.54 9.61
N THR A 190 10.04 15.13 9.04
CA THR A 190 9.38 15.84 7.94
C THR A 190 9.15 17.33 8.26
N TYR A 191 8.74 17.65 9.50
CA TYR A 191 8.47 19.01 9.93
C TYR A 191 9.72 19.92 10.06
N ASN A 192 10.92 19.33 10.09
CA ASN A 192 12.17 20.10 10.06
C ASN A 192 12.59 20.48 8.63
N LEU A 193 12.13 19.74 7.65
CA LEU A 193 12.57 19.85 6.25
C LEU A 193 11.63 20.71 5.42
N ILE A 194 10.31 20.61 5.66
CA ILE A 194 9.30 21.33 4.91
C ILE A 194 8.09 21.61 5.79
N TYR A 195 7.27 22.61 5.40
CA TYR A 195 6.00 22.84 6.07
C TYR A 195 5.13 21.58 6.05
N ASP A 196 4.89 21.06 7.24
CA ASP A 196 4.18 19.82 7.49
C ASP A 196 2.83 20.10 8.18
N GLY A 197 1.86 19.22 7.98
CA GLY A 197 0.57 19.27 8.66
C GLY A 197 -0.62 19.61 7.78
N LYS A 198 -1.81 19.51 8.39
CA LYS A 198 -3.12 19.70 7.74
C LYS A 198 -3.31 18.85 6.47
N TYR A 199 -2.80 17.62 6.48
CA TYR A 199 -2.91 16.75 5.31
C TYR A 199 -4.37 16.45 4.96
N VAL A 200 -5.22 16.21 5.95
CA VAL A 200 -6.66 16.02 5.74
C VAL A 200 -7.25 17.21 5.00
N ASP A 201 -7.02 18.45 5.47
CA ASP A 201 -7.53 19.67 4.82
C ASP A 201 -7.00 19.83 3.38
N LYS A 202 -5.70 19.52 3.18
CA LYS A 202 -5.08 19.57 1.85
C LYS A 202 -5.77 18.63 0.88
N TRP A 203 -5.94 17.36 1.25
CA TRP A 203 -6.59 16.36 0.41
C TRP A 203 -8.06 16.66 0.16
N GLN A 204 -8.78 17.15 1.18
CA GLN A 204 -10.17 17.60 1.03
C GLN A 204 -10.26 18.78 0.06
N SER A 205 -9.31 19.71 0.08
CA SER A 205 -9.28 20.84 -0.87
C SER A 205 -9.04 20.39 -2.32
N PHE A 206 -8.41 19.24 -2.53
CA PHE A 206 -8.29 18.59 -3.83
C PHE A 206 -9.50 17.74 -4.22
N GLY A 207 -10.52 17.66 -3.36
CA GLY A 207 -11.79 16.98 -3.66
C GLY A 207 -11.86 15.52 -3.19
N PHE A 208 -10.90 15.05 -2.40
CA PHE A 208 -10.95 13.74 -1.75
C PHE A 208 -11.89 13.74 -0.54
N ASP A 209 -12.44 12.58 -0.21
CA ASP A 209 -12.88 12.28 1.14
C ASP A 209 -11.64 11.83 1.93
N ALA A 210 -11.24 12.59 2.95
CA ALA A 210 -10.00 12.35 3.68
C ALA A 210 -10.24 12.30 5.17
N VAL A 211 -9.62 11.32 5.82
CA VAL A 211 -9.66 11.10 7.27
C VAL A 211 -8.26 10.77 7.79
N GLU A 212 -8.03 11.00 9.07
CA GLU A 212 -6.82 10.56 9.76
C GLU A 212 -7.19 9.48 10.78
N VAL A 213 -6.41 8.40 10.81
CA VAL A 213 -6.59 7.27 11.73
C VAL A 213 -5.24 6.84 12.29
N ASP A 214 -5.25 6.16 13.44
CA ASP A 214 -4.06 5.47 13.93
C ASP A 214 -3.72 4.31 12.99
N GLY A 215 -2.59 4.44 12.29
CA GLY A 215 -2.08 3.45 11.33
C GLY A 215 -1.64 2.12 11.97
N HIS A 216 -1.66 2.01 13.29
CA HIS A 216 -1.39 0.79 14.06
C HIS A 216 -2.63 0.19 14.72
N ASP A 217 -3.79 0.80 14.54
CA ASP A 217 -5.09 0.26 14.96
C ASP A 217 -5.80 -0.40 13.77
N HIS A 218 -5.76 -1.74 13.72
CA HIS A 218 -6.39 -2.51 12.65
C HIS A 218 -7.89 -2.21 12.49
N GLN A 219 -8.62 -2.01 13.61
CA GLN A 219 -10.05 -1.74 13.52
C GLN A 219 -10.31 -0.34 12.95
N ALA A 220 -9.54 0.65 13.37
CA ALA A 220 -9.64 2.00 12.82
C ALA A 220 -9.36 2.04 11.31
N ILE A 221 -8.37 1.26 10.84
CA ILE A 221 -8.06 1.11 9.42
C ILE A 221 -9.24 0.45 8.68
N ILE A 222 -9.80 -0.63 9.22
CA ILE A 222 -10.95 -1.34 8.64
C ILE A 222 -12.15 -0.39 8.53
N ASP A 223 -12.52 0.27 9.61
CA ASP A 223 -13.68 1.17 9.66
C ASP A 223 -13.53 2.32 8.64
N ALA A 224 -12.31 2.84 8.48
CA ALA A 224 -12.01 3.89 7.50
C ALA A 224 -12.19 3.37 6.06
N ILE A 225 -11.70 2.17 5.74
CA ILE A 225 -11.85 1.57 4.41
C ILE A 225 -13.33 1.26 4.12
N GLU A 226 -14.07 0.66 5.06
CA GLU A 226 -15.48 0.35 4.90
C GLU A 226 -16.31 1.64 4.69
N LYS A 227 -16.00 2.68 5.45
CA LYS A 227 -16.61 4.01 5.27
C LYS A 227 -16.28 4.57 3.88
N ALA A 228 -15.03 4.53 3.46
CA ALA A 228 -14.60 4.98 2.13
C ALA A 228 -15.38 4.27 1.02
N LYS A 229 -15.50 2.95 1.07
CA LYS A 229 -16.26 2.15 0.10
C LYS A 229 -17.75 2.51 0.04
N SER A 230 -18.31 3.07 1.12
CA SER A 230 -19.72 3.50 1.19
C SER A 230 -19.99 4.85 0.50
N ILE A 231 -18.98 5.69 0.35
CA ILE A 231 -19.07 7.03 -0.23
C ILE A 231 -18.79 6.93 -1.73
N LYS A 232 -19.67 7.52 -2.55
CA LYS A 232 -19.56 7.46 -4.02
C LYS A 232 -19.22 8.81 -4.63
N GLY A 233 -18.59 8.73 -5.82
CA GLY A 233 -18.27 9.90 -6.63
C GLY A 233 -17.07 10.72 -6.15
N LYS A 234 -16.28 10.21 -5.20
CA LYS A 234 -15.04 10.84 -4.71
C LYS A 234 -13.96 9.79 -4.46
N PRO A 235 -12.68 10.07 -4.77
CA PRO A 235 -11.56 9.28 -4.27
C PRO A 235 -11.36 9.50 -2.77
N HIS A 236 -10.68 8.57 -2.11
CA HIS A 236 -10.52 8.53 -0.65
C HIS A 236 -9.05 8.58 -0.25
N MET A 237 -8.76 9.22 0.92
CA MET A 237 -7.45 9.30 1.53
C MET A 237 -7.52 9.00 3.02
#